data_180266ebf5055bbefbe4312b5cf050ae
#
_entry.id   180266ebf5055bbefbe4312b5cf050ae
#
_cell.length_a   1.000
_cell.length_b   1.000
_cell.length_c   1.000
_cell.angle_alpha   90.00
_cell.angle_beta   90.00
_cell.angle_gamma   90.00
#
_symmetry.space_group_name_H-M   'P 1'
#
loop_
_entity.id
_entity.type
_entity.pdbx_description
1 polymer ?
#
loop_
_entity_poly.entity_id
_entity_poly.type
_entity_poly.pdbx_seq_one_letter_code
_entity_poly.pdbx_strand_id
1 'polypeptide(L)'
;ALSQYDAVLQKNPENIAALAQKGSALKTLGRQDESIHCLRRCMELDTRFGEAAWSLSNLKTYRFSDEEVVGIKELLARDEKPGDKELGNEKPGDKKLKDKDVVHFNYALGKAYEHRQQWDLAFNAYQAANRIKQKSATWSADDFSAQVDQIIATFTPQLLEQHRDSGVDDSSAIFVLGLPRSGSTLQEQILASHSQVEGTRELPYIPWMAQRLNRKPNPMCKDSYPLGAGQLDAGQWPLLGQQFLDQAKRHRHTDAPFFIDKLPNNFLYLGLILLAMPNAKIINTVRNPMDNCFGCFKQLWAEGQNFTYDLEDLGRYYRDYHRLMAHWQAIFGDKIYSVNYESVVADLETNVKALLDYCGLPMEQQCLRFHETDRAVNTASSEQVRQPIYTSAVAYWKHFDEHLQPLKDALGDLAEA
;
A
#
# COMPACT_ATOMS: atom_id res chain seq x y z
N ALA A 1 9.60 18.88 11.12
CA ALA A 1 8.36 19.15 10.36
C ALA A 1 7.30 19.85 11.23
N LEU A 2 6.87 19.29 12.40
CA LEU A 2 5.82 19.90 13.21
C LEU A 2 6.13 21.35 13.60
N SER A 3 7.35 21.65 14.06
CA SER A 3 7.78 23.00 14.41
C SER A 3 7.69 24.02 13.26
N GLN A 4 7.84 23.55 12.02
CA GLN A 4 7.68 24.41 10.85
C GLN A 4 6.21 24.75 10.59
N TYR A 5 5.30 23.77 10.74
CA TYR A 5 3.86 24.04 10.65
C TYR A 5 3.40 24.95 11.78
N ASP A 6 3.90 24.76 13.01
CA ASP A 6 3.60 25.63 14.14
C ASP A 6 4.02 27.07 13.87
N ALA A 7 5.21 27.29 13.31
CA ALA A 7 5.69 28.64 12.95
C ALA A 7 4.82 29.30 11.86
N VAL A 8 4.28 28.53 10.90
CA VAL A 8 3.34 29.05 9.90
C VAL A 8 2.00 29.42 10.57
N LEU A 9 1.48 28.53 11.43
CA LEU A 9 0.19 28.73 12.10
C LEU A 9 0.22 29.84 13.16
N GLN A 10 1.39 30.13 13.75
CA GLN A 10 1.55 31.31 14.60
C GLN A 10 1.35 32.63 13.84
N LYS A 11 1.77 32.67 12.56
CA LYS A 11 1.61 33.84 11.69
C LYS A 11 0.22 33.92 11.03
N ASN A 12 -0.33 32.75 10.69
CA ASN A 12 -1.64 32.61 10.06
C ASN A 12 -2.37 31.38 10.62
N PRO A 13 -3.15 31.53 11.72
CA PRO A 13 -3.86 30.41 12.36
C PRO A 13 -4.91 29.72 11.47
N GLU A 14 -5.37 30.38 10.41
CA GLU A 14 -6.38 29.89 9.47
C GLU A 14 -5.78 29.30 8.18
N ASN A 15 -4.48 29.05 8.16
CA ASN A 15 -3.84 28.42 7.01
C ASN A 15 -4.23 26.94 6.91
N ILE A 16 -5.24 26.66 6.06
CA ILE A 16 -5.81 25.31 5.85
C ILE A 16 -4.73 24.31 5.41
N ALA A 17 -3.84 24.71 4.51
CA ALA A 17 -2.78 23.82 4.03
C ALA A 17 -1.81 23.42 5.17
N ALA A 18 -1.42 24.37 6.02
CA ALA A 18 -0.56 24.09 7.18
C ALA A 18 -1.27 23.22 8.21
N LEU A 19 -2.57 23.48 8.48
CA LEU A 19 -3.39 22.65 9.38
C LEU A 19 -3.51 21.21 8.86
N ALA A 20 -3.82 21.02 7.59
CA ALA A 20 -3.96 19.69 6.98
C ALA A 20 -2.64 18.89 7.02
N GLN A 21 -1.52 19.51 6.65
CA GLN A 21 -0.21 18.88 6.71
C GLN A 21 0.24 18.57 8.15
N LYS A 22 -0.04 19.48 9.09
CA LYS A 22 0.19 19.21 10.52
C LYS A 22 -0.64 18.04 11.02
N GLY A 23 -1.92 17.97 10.66
CA GLY A 23 -2.81 16.87 10.99
C GLY A 23 -2.28 15.52 10.45
N SER A 24 -1.83 15.49 9.20
CA SER A 24 -1.22 14.30 8.60
C SER A 24 0.08 13.87 9.32
N ALA A 25 0.97 14.82 9.66
CA ALA A 25 2.19 14.54 10.40
C ALA A 25 1.90 14.01 11.82
N LEU A 26 0.91 14.58 12.51
CA LEU A 26 0.48 14.13 13.83
C LEU A 26 -0.09 12.71 13.80
N LYS A 27 -0.88 12.37 12.78
CA LYS A 27 -1.37 11.01 12.54
C LYS A 27 -0.20 10.02 12.42
N THR A 28 0.81 10.33 11.61
CA THR A 28 1.99 9.49 11.42
C THR A 28 2.74 9.23 12.74
N LEU A 29 2.75 10.21 13.63
CA LEU A 29 3.34 10.14 14.97
C LEU A 29 2.41 9.50 16.02
N GLY A 30 1.19 9.07 15.66
CA GLY A 30 0.23 8.48 16.59
C GLY A 30 -0.50 9.49 17.50
N ARG A 31 -0.32 10.80 17.30
CA ARG A 31 -0.95 11.88 18.07
C ARG A 31 -2.35 12.18 17.52
N GLN A 32 -3.28 11.24 17.73
CA GLN A 32 -4.58 11.22 17.03
C GLN A 32 -5.48 12.40 17.40
N ASP A 33 -5.62 12.74 18.69
CA ASP A 33 -6.50 13.81 19.14
C ASP A 33 -6.10 15.17 18.55
N GLU A 34 -4.80 15.43 18.50
CA GLU A 34 -4.28 16.66 17.89
C GLU A 34 -4.46 16.67 16.36
N SER A 35 -4.33 15.52 15.73
CA SER A 35 -4.63 15.36 14.31
C SER A 35 -6.10 15.67 14.02
N ILE A 36 -7.03 15.11 14.80
CA ILE A 36 -8.47 15.36 14.70
C ILE A 36 -8.76 16.86 14.84
N HIS A 37 -8.17 17.51 15.86
CA HIS A 37 -8.37 18.95 16.08
C HIS A 37 -7.95 19.78 14.85
N CYS A 38 -6.77 19.54 14.29
CA CYS A 38 -6.28 20.23 13.09
C CYS A 38 -7.20 20.01 11.88
N LEU A 39 -7.64 18.77 11.64
CA LEU A 39 -8.45 18.41 10.48
C LEU A 39 -9.89 18.93 10.60
N ARG A 40 -10.50 18.90 11.79
CA ARG A 40 -11.80 19.52 12.02
C ARG A 40 -11.76 21.04 11.80
N ARG A 41 -10.67 21.69 12.25
CA ARG A 41 -10.49 23.12 11.98
C ARG A 41 -10.39 23.42 10.48
N CYS A 42 -9.80 22.55 9.67
CA CYS A 42 -9.84 22.71 8.21
C CYS A 42 -11.28 22.67 7.67
N MET A 43 -12.12 21.74 8.13
CA MET A 43 -13.51 21.62 7.68
C MET A 43 -14.38 22.82 8.14
N GLU A 44 -14.08 23.39 9.31
CA GLU A 44 -14.76 24.61 9.79
C GLU A 44 -14.41 25.85 8.93
N LEU A 45 -13.14 25.96 8.52
CA LEU A 45 -12.65 27.08 7.72
C LEU A 45 -13.07 27.00 6.25
N ASP A 46 -13.12 25.77 5.70
CA ASP A 46 -13.58 25.51 4.34
C ASP A 46 -14.34 24.18 4.29
N THR A 47 -15.66 24.25 4.30
CA THR A 47 -16.54 23.08 4.22
C THR A 47 -16.38 22.28 2.92
N ARG A 48 -15.72 22.84 1.91
CA ARG A 48 -15.47 22.23 0.59
C ARG A 48 -14.10 21.56 0.49
N PHE A 49 -13.29 21.62 1.52
CA PHE A 49 -11.97 20.99 1.57
C PHE A 49 -12.08 19.49 1.91
N GLY A 50 -12.36 18.67 0.88
CA GLY A 50 -12.61 17.23 1.02
C GLY A 50 -11.45 16.44 1.63
N GLU A 51 -10.20 16.89 1.45
CA GLU A 51 -9.01 16.21 1.98
C GLU A 51 -9.03 16.08 3.50
N ALA A 52 -9.60 17.06 4.22
CA ALA A 52 -9.75 16.99 5.67
C ALA A 52 -10.76 15.90 6.08
N ALA A 53 -11.92 15.83 5.40
CA ALA A 53 -12.92 14.79 5.66
C ALA A 53 -12.35 13.39 5.40
N TRP A 54 -11.65 13.19 4.26
CA TRP A 54 -10.98 11.94 3.96
C TRP A 54 -9.91 11.58 4.99
N SER A 55 -9.09 12.56 5.42
CA SER A 55 -8.06 12.34 6.44
C SER A 55 -8.64 11.94 7.79
N LEU A 56 -9.75 12.56 8.22
CA LEU A 56 -10.53 12.19 9.41
C LEU A 56 -11.07 10.76 9.29
N SER A 57 -11.63 10.40 8.14
CA SER A 57 -12.18 9.06 7.91
C SER A 57 -11.14 7.93 8.04
N ASN A 58 -9.87 8.25 7.81
CA ASN A 58 -8.76 7.32 7.97
C ASN A 58 -8.26 7.19 9.42
N LEU A 59 -8.77 8.01 10.36
CA LEU A 59 -8.48 7.86 11.78
C LEU A 59 -9.44 6.82 12.39
N LYS A 60 -8.89 5.79 13.03
CA LYS A 60 -9.68 4.67 13.58
C LYS A 60 -10.62 5.08 14.71
N THR A 61 -10.22 6.09 15.46
CA THR A 61 -10.97 6.63 16.60
C THR A 61 -12.04 7.63 16.20
N TYR A 62 -11.97 8.22 14.99
CA TYR A 62 -12.92 9.21 14.53
C TYR A 62 -14.21 8.57 14.02
N ARG A 63 -15.33 9.15 14.43
CA ARG A 63 -16.68 8.81 13.94
C ARG A 63 -17.38 10.09 13.54
N PHE A 64 -17.80 10.15 12.28
CA PHE A 64 -18.60 11.29 11.81
C PHE A 64 -19.93 11.35 12.53
N SER A 65 -20.33 12.55 13.00
CA SER A 65 -21.67 12.79 13.50
C SER A 65 -22.71 12.72 12.37
N ASP A 66 -24.00 12.69 12.73
CA ASP A 66 -25.07 12.68 11.72
C ASP A 66 -25.13 14.02 10.98
N GLU A 67 -24.86 15.13 11.66
CA GLU A 67 -24.79 16.48 11.07
C GLU A 67 -23.63 16.58 10.05
N GLU A 68 -22.47 16.03 10.37
CA GLU A 68 -21.32 16.01 9.45
C GLU A 68 -21.64 15.18 8.20
N VAL A 69 -22.29 14.01 8.36
CA VAL A 69 -22.69 13.16 7.22
C VAL A 69 -23.75 13.87 6.37
N VAL A 70 -24.75 14.49 6.98
CA VAL A 70 -25.78 15.26 6.26
C VAL A 70 -25.15 16.42 5.50
N GLY A 71 -24.26 17.19 6.14
CA GLY A 71 -23.54 18.30 5.50
C GLY A 71 -22.75 17.89 4.27
N ILE A 72 -22.01 16.77 4.33
CA ILE A 72 -21.26 16.23 3.18
C ILE A 72 -22.22 15.81 2.07
N LYS A 73 -23.33 15.13 2.40
CA LYS A 73 -24.34 14.70 1.40
C LYS A 73 -24.98 15.91 0.69
N GLU A 74 -25.37 16.92 1.42
CA GLU A 74 -25.96 18.13 0.84
C GLU A 74 -24.98 18.85 -0.08
N LEU A 75 -23.69 18.89 0.30
CA LEU A 75 -22.65 19.50 -0.49
C LEU A 75 -22.46 18.75 -1.83
N LEU A 76 -22.41 17.43 -1.83
CA LEU A 76 -22.32 16.60 -3.04
C LEU A 76 -23.58 16.72 -3.90
N ALA A 77 -24.77 16.72 -3.30
CA ALA A 77 -26.04 16.83 -4.03
C ALA A 77 -26.21 18.20 -4.74
N ARG A 78 -25.67 19.27 -4.15
CA ARG A 78 -25.65 20.60 -4.78
C ARG A 78 -24.71 20.64 -5.99
N ASP A 79 -23.63 19.86 -5.96
CA ASP A 79 -22.66 19.80 -7.06
C ASP A 79 -23.21 19.01 -8.26
N GLU A 80 -24.05 17.98 -8.03
CA GLU A 80 -24.68 17.17 -9.08
C GLU A 80 -25.81 17.90 -9.83
N LYS A 81 -26.46 18.87 -9.20
CA LYS A 81 -27.54 19.69 -9.79
C LYS A 81 -26.99 21.07 -10.13
N PRO A 82 -26.43 21.29 -11.33
CA PRO A 82 -26.20 22.65 -11.77
C PRO A 82 -27.58 23.32 -11.90
N GLY A 83 -27.90 24.18 -10.95
CA GLY A 83 -29.13 24.99 -11.07
C GLY A 83 -29.14 25.75 -12.38
N ASP A 84 -30.33 26.10 -12.93
CA ASP A 84 -30.52 27.03 -14.03
C ASP A 84 -29.83 28.35 -13.64
N LYS A 85 -28.55 28.49 -14.04
CA LYS A 85 -27.75 29.66 -13.68
C LYS A 85 -27.93 30.71 -14.75
N GLU A 86 -28.67 31.76 -14.44
CA GLU A 86 -28.53 33.01 -15.17
C GLU A 86 -27.07 33.46 -15.10
N LEU A 87 -26.46 33.64 -16.28
CA LEU A 87 -25.08 34.13 -16.43
C LEU A 87 -24.93 35.49 -15.69
N GLY A 88 -24.21 35.52 -14.57
CA GLY A 88 -23.75 36.79 -14.03
C GLY A 88 -23.63 36.95 -12.51
N ASN A 89 -24.14 36.05 -11.67
CA ASN A 89 -24.12 36.22 -10.21
C ASN A 89 -23.66 34.96 -9.47
N GLU A 90 -22.43 34.51 -9.68
CA GLU A 90 -21.85 33.42 -8.86
C GLU A 90 -21.47 33.95 -7.48
N LYS A 91 -22.19 33.52 -6.44
CA LYS A 91 -21.73 33.70 -5.06
C LYS A 91 -20.53 32.77 -4.79
N PRO A 92 -19.60 33.10 -3.87
CA PRO A 92 -18.44 32.24 -3.56
C PRO A 92 -18.78 30.78 -3.21
N GLY A 93 -20.02 30.49 -2.80
CA GLY A 93 -20.55 29.15 -2.49
C GLY A 93 -21.06 28.34 -3.70
N ASP A 94 -21.20 28.96 -4.88
CA ASP A 94 -21.82 28.34 -6.07
C ASP A 94 -20.81 27.67 -7.02
N LYS A 95 -19.52 27.76 -6.75
CA LYS A 95 -18.50 27.07 -7.56
C LYS A 95 -18.66 25.56 -7.45
N LYS A 96 -18.54 24.87 -8.58
CA LYS A 96 -18.49 23.41 -8.65
C LYS A 96 -17.35 22.88 -7.76
N LEU A 97 -17.57 21.75 -7.07
CA LEU A 97 -16.49 21.03 -6.36
C LEU A 97 -15.45 20.53 -7.39
N LYS A 98 -14.20 20.50 -6.97
CA LYS A 98 -13.17 19.81 -7.76
C LYS A 98 -13.37 18.31 -7.66
N ASP A 99 -13.11 17.58 -8.73
CA ASP A 99 -13.21 16.11 -8.73
C ASP A 99 -12.43 15.47 -7.56
N LYS A 100 -11.26 16.04 -7.21
CA LYS A 100 -10.48 15.62 -6.04
C LYS A 100 -11.29 15.68 -4.73
N ASP A 101 -12.02 16.76 -4.51
CA ASP A 101 -12.79 16.94 -3.28
C ASP A 101 -14.05 16.06 -3.27
N VAL A 102 -14.69 15.85 -4.44
CA VAL A 102 -15.79 14.89 -4.60
C VAL A 102 -15.33 13.46 -4.28
N VAL A 103 -14.14 13.07 -4.76
CA VAL A 103 -13.53 11.77 -4.43
C VAL A 103 -13.30 11.65 -2.92
N HIS A 104 -12.71 12.65 -2.30
CA HIS A 104 -12.41 12.66 -0.86
C HIS A 104 -13.68 12.54 -0.01
N PHE A 105 -14.72 13.30 -0.32
CA PHE A 105 -15.99 13.24 0.39
C PHE A 105 -16.70 11.90 0.24
N ASN A 106 -16.67 11.30 -0.95
CA ASN A 106 -17.25 9.99 -1.16
C ASN A 106 -16.49 8.88 -0.38
N TYR A 107 -15.16 8.92 -0.31
CA TYR A 107 -14.42 7.99 0.55
C TYR A 107 -14.72 8.22 2.04
N ALA A 108 -14.88 9.47 2.47
CA ALA A 108 -15.27 9.79 3.84
C ALA A 108 -16.68 9.26 4.17
N LEU A 109 -17.65 9.44 3.26
CA LEU A 109 -19.00 8.89 3.41
C LEU A 109 -18.99 7.36 3.42
N GLY A 110 -18.24 6.72 2.52
CA GLY A 110 -18.09 5.26 2.52
C GLY A 110 -17.68 4.74 3.90
N LYS A 111 -16.68 5.39 4.51
CA LYS A 111 -16.22 5.07 5.87
C LYS A 111 -17.28 5.36 6.94
N ALA A 112 -17.95 6.49 6.84
CA ALA A 112 -19.02 6.86 7.76
C ALA A 112 -20.19 5.86 7.73
N TYR A 113 -20.54 5.37 6.54
CA TYR A 113 -21.58 4.36 6.37
C TYR A 113 -21.14 2.98 6.84
N GLU A 114 -19.86 2.56 6.62
CA GLU A 114 -19.31 1.33 7.22
C GLU A 114 -19.47 1.32 8.74
N HIS A 115 -19.16 2.43 9.40
CA HIS A 115 -19.30 2.55 10.86
C HIS A 115 -20.75 2.43 11.34
N ARG A 116 -21.73 2.75 10.47
CA ARG A 116 -23.17 2.61 10.71
C ARG A 116 -23.75 1.30 10.21
N GLN A 117 -22.89 0.40 9.67
CA GLN A 117 -23.30 -0.87 9.04
C GLN A 117 -24.30 -0.67 7.88
N GLN A 118 -24.21 0.44 7.19
CA GLN A 118 -25.02 0.79 6.02
C GLN A 118 -24.23 0.39 4.74
N TRP A 119 -24.12 -0.91 4.51
CA TRP A 119 -23.17 -1.50 3.56
C TRP A 119 -23.40 -1.06 2.12
N ASP A 120 -24.66 -1.00 1.66
CA ASP A 120 -25.00 -0.55 0.30
C ASP A 120 -24.62 0.91 0.07
N LEU A 121 -24.91 1.78 1.07
CA LEU A 121 -24.54 3.18 0.99
C LEU A 121 -23.01 3.36 1.01
N ALA A 122 -22.32 2.54 1.78
CA ALA A 122 -20.86 2.55 1.83
C ALA A 122 -20.26 2.13 0.47
N PHE A 123 -20.75 1.03 -0.11
CA PHE A 123 -20.30 0.58 -1.42
C PHE A 123 -20.55 1.62 -2.51
N ASN A 124 -21.76 2.16 -2.58
CA ASN A 124 -22.13 3.17 -3.57
C ASN A 124 -21.24 4.43 -3.48
N ALA A 125 -20.90 4.86 -2.26
CA ALA A 125 -19.99 5.99 -2.07
C ALA A 125 -18.58 5.66 -2.59
N TYR A 126 -18.00 4.50 -2.24
CA TYR A 126 -16.70 4.08 -2.78
C TYR A 126 -16.72 3.94 -4.30
N GLN A 127 -17.76 3.34 -4.86
CA GLN A 127 -17.91 3.19 -6.30
C GLN A 127 -18.00 4.55 -7.02
N ALA A 128 -18.74 5.52 -6.47
CA ALA A 128 -18.81 6.87 -7.01
C ALA A 128 -17.45 7.57 -7.06
N ALA A 129 -16.66 7.47 -5.98
CA ALA A 129 -15.30 7.98 -5.93
C ALA A 129 -14.39 7.30 -6.95
N ASN A 130 -14.44 5.95 -7.01
CA ASN A 130 -13.61 5.14 -7.88
C ASN A 130 -13.88 5.41 -9.36
N ARG A 131 -15.14 5.59 -9.76
CA ARG A 131 -15.51 5.99 -11.13
C ARG A 131 -14.85 7.30 -11.58
N ILE A 132 -14.68 8.27 -10.67
CA ILE A 132 -13.98 9.52 -10.97
C ILE A 132 -12.49 9.25 -11.13
N LYS A 133 -11.90 8.48 -10.22
CA LYS A 133 -10.47 8.10 -10.26
C LYS A 133 -10.15 7.31 -11.53
N GLN A 134 -10.97 6.36 -11.90
CA GLN A 134 -10.81 5.52 -13.09
C GLN A 134 -10.73 6.35 -14.38
N LYS A 135 -11.53 7.42 -14.52
CA LYS A 135 -11.48 8.32 -15.70
C LYS A 135 -10.11 8.98 -15.91
N SER A 136 -9.36 9.20 -14.83
CA SER A 136 -8.04 9.82 -14.86
C SER A 136 -6.89 8.82 -14.75
N ALA A 137 -7.19 7.55 -14.45
CA ALA A 137 -6.21 6.50 -14.31
C ALA A 137 -5.74 6.01 -15.69
N THR A 138 -4.42 5.99 -15.87
CA THR A 138 -3.78 5.34 -17.03
C THR A 138 -3.30 3.96 -16.58
N TRP A 139 -4.15 2.94 -16.73
CA TRP A 139 -3.79 1.57 -16.44
C TRP A 139 -4.55 0.62 -17.36
N SER A 140 -3.92 -0.49 -17.71
CA SER A 140 -4.47 -1.53 -18.59
C SER A 140 -4.16 -2.89 -18.02
N ALA A 141 -5.18 -3.71 -17.80
CA ALA A 141 -5.02 -5.09 -17.36
C ALA A 141 -4.25 -5.93 -18.39
N ASP A 142 -4.46 -5.68 -19.69
CA ASP A 142 -3.78 -6.41 -20.76
C ASP A 142 -2.29 -6.09 -20.80
N ASP A 143 -1.91 -4.81 -20.62
CA ASP A 143 -0.50 -4.40 -20.56
C ASP A 143 0.20 -5.01 -19.33
N PHE A 144 -0.50 -5.07 -18.19
CA PHE A 144 0.02 -5.70 -17.00
C PHE A 144 0.21 -7.22 -17.16
N SER A 145 -0.78 -7.90 -17.74
CA SER A 145 -0.69 -9.34 -18.07
C SER A 145 0.49 -9.61 -19.00
N ALA A 146 0.67 -8.78 -20.05
CA ALA A 146 1.80 -8.90 -20.97
C ALA A 146 3.16 -8.66 -20.28
N GLN A 147 3.21 -7.71 -19.32
CA GLN A 147 4.40 -7.50 -18.50
C GLN A 147 4.75 -8.74 -17.66
N VAL A 148 3.75 -9.35 -17.03
CA VAL A 148 3.93 -10.59 -16.25
C VAL A 148 4.41 -11.73 -17.14
N ASP A 149 3.85 -11.87 -18.34
CA ASP A 149 4.32 -12.86 -19.32
C ASP A 149 5.79 -12.67 -19.68
N GLN A 150 6.22 -11.45 -19.92
CA GLN A 150 7.61 -11.12 -20.20
C GLN A 150 8.53 -11.42 -19.01
N ILE A 151 8.08 -11.15 -17.77
CA ILE A 151 8.84 -11.47 -16.56
C ILE A 151 9.05 -13.00 -16.47
N ILE A 152 7.98 -13.77 -16.59
CA ILE A 152 8.03 -15.25 -16.55
C ILE A 152 8.95 -15.79 -17.65
N ALA A 153 8.83 -15.27 -18.87
CA ALA A 153 9.65 -15.71 -20.00
C ALA A 153 11.13 -15.32 -19.85
N THR A 154 11.44 -14.23 -19.13
CA THR A 154 12.83 -13.78 -18.94
C THR A 154 13.52 -14.54 -17.82
N PHE A 155 12.88 -14.68 -16.66
CA PHE A 155 13.48 -15.32 -15.49
C PHE A 155 13.21 -16.83 -15.49
N THR A 156 13.93 -17.53 -16.34
CA THR A 156 13.83 -18.99 -16.48
C THR A 156 14.78 -19.73 -15.53
N PRO A 157 14.54 -21.03 -15.26
CA PRO A 157 15.49 -21.84 -14.50
C PRO A 157 16.92 -21.81 -15.08
N GLN A 158 17.04 -21.70 -16.42
CA GLN A 158 18.35 -21.64 -17.11
C GLN A 158 19.09 -20.33 -16.76
N LEU A 159 18.40 -19.19 -16.78
CA LEU A 159 18.99 -17.91 -16.40
C LEU A 159 19.46 -17.92 -14.93
N LEU A 160 18.65 -18.51 -14.05
CA LEU A 160 19.00 -18.61 -12.63
C LEU A 160 20.23 -19.51 -12.41
N GLU A 161 20.28 -20.65 -13.09
CA GLU A 161 21.43 -21.56 -13.01
C GLU A 161 22.71 -20.90 -13.52
N GLN A 162 22.62 -20.17 -14.64
CA GLN A 162 23.75 -19.43 -15.23
C GLN A 162 24.34 -18.38 -14.28
N HIS A 163 23.51 -17.78 -13.38
CA HIS A 163 23.89 -16.68 -12.50
C HIS A 163 23.75 -17.01 -11.01
N ARG A 164 23.65 -18.28 -10.63
CA ARG A 164 23.39 -18.76 -9.27
C ARG A 164 24.30 -18.12 -8.21
N ASP A 165 25.59 -17.95 -8.54
CA ASP A 165 26.62 -17.48 -7.62
C ASP A 165 27.13 -16.07 -7.99
N SER A 166 26.36 -15.32 -8.79
CA SER A 166 26.84 -14.03 -9.33
C SER A 166 26.53 -12.83 -8.44
N GLY A 167 25.56 -12.90 -7.51
CA GLY A 167 25.12 -11.78 -6.69
C GLY A 167 26.11 -11.39 -5.58
N VAL A 168 25.79 -10.30 -4.86
CA VAL A 168 26.57 -9.90 -3.67
C VAL A 168 26.32 -10.86 -2.51
N ASP A 169 27.39 -11.27 -1.83
CA ASP A 169 27.31 -12.12 -0.63
C ASP A 169 26.95 -11.27 0.61
N ASP A 170 25.66 -10.94 0.72
CA ASP A 170 25.07 -10.20 1.84
C ASP A 170 23.72 -10.79 2.21
N SER A 171 23.49 -11.02 3.49
CA SER A 171 22.25 -11.60 4.04
C SER A 171 21.45 -10.63 4.89
N SER A 172 21.82 -9.35 4.93
CA SER A 172 21.23 -8.35 5.83
C SER A 172 19.84 -7.88 5.39
N ALA A 173 19.49 -8.03 4.11
CA ALA A 173 18.24 -7.53 3.56
C ALA A 173 17.09 -8.52 3.74
N ILE A 174 15.97 -8.04 4.31
CA ILE A 174 14.68 -8.73 4.41
C ILE A 174 13.67 -7.95 3.56
N PHE A 175 13.16 -8.57 2.50
CA PHE A 175 12.12 -8.00 1.66
C PHE A 175 10.74 -8.50 2.09
N VAL A 176 9.85 -7.57 2.46
CA VAL A 176 8.45 -7.87 2.74
C VAL A 176 7.60 -7.34 1.58
N LEU A 177 6.95 -8.25 0.88
CA LEU A 177 6.21 -7.96 -0.35
C LEU A 177 4.86 -8.69 -0.38
N GLY A 178 4.11 -8.57 -1.46
CA GLY A 178 2.78 -9.09 -1.66
C GLY A 178 1.87 -8.02 -2.27
N LEU A 179 0.57 -8.20 -2.23
CA LEU A 179 -0.33 -7.14 -2.66
C LEU A 179 -0.52 -6.08 -1.57
N PRO A 180 -0.83 -4.83 -1.91
CA PRO A 180 -1.31 -3.86 -0.93
C PRO A 180 -2.49 -4.44 -0.13
N ARG A 181 -2.60 -4.13 1.16
CA ARG A 181 -3.65 -4.64 2.07
C ARG A 181 -3.60 -6.14 2.39
N SER A 182 -2.55 -6.85 2.00
CA SER A 182 -2.35 -8.28 2.34
C SER A 182 -1.82 -8.52 3.77
N GLY A 183 -1.47 -7.47 4.52
CA GLY A 183 -0.88 -7.60 5.85
C GLY A 183 0.63 -7.35 5.91
N SER A 184 1.26 -6.88 4.83
CA SER A 184 2.70 -6.61 4.78
C SER A 184 3.21 -5.66 5.87
N THR A 185 2.42 -4.64 6.25
CA THR A 185 2.76 -3.74 7.36
C THR A 185 2.73 -4.46 8.71
N LEU A 186 1.86 -5.47 8.90
CA LEU A 186 1.85 -6.30 10.10
C LEU A 186 3.14 -7.12 10.22
N GLN A 187 3.56 -7.78 9.14
CA GLN A 187 4.80 -8.56 9.13
C GLN A 187 6.03 -7.67 9.34
N GLU A 188 6.06 -6.50 8.67
CA GLU A 188 7.09 -5.49 8.90
C GLU A 188 7.15 -5.07 10.37
N GLN A 189 6.00 -4.81 11.02
CA GLN A 189 5.94 -4.37 12.41
C GLN A 189 6.38 -5.47 13.38
N ILE A 190 5.96 -6.71 13.16
CA ILE A 190 6.40 -7.88 13.95
C ILE A 190 7.92 -8.03 13.89
N LEU A 191 8.49 -8.04 12.69
CA LEU A 191 9.94 -8.17 12.49
C LEU A 191 10.72 -6.99 13.04
N ALA A 192 10.24 -5.76 12.82
CA ALA A 192 10.89 -4.54 13.32
C ALA A 192 10.78 -4.38 14.85
N SER A 193 10.03 -5.25 15.52
CA SER A 193 10.02 -5.34 16.99
C SER A 193 11.15 -6.22 17.53
N HIS A 194 11.84 -6.97 16.68
CA HIS A 194 12.98 -7.79 17.04
C HIS A 194 14.25 -6.93 17.19
N SER A 195 15.05 -7.18 18.24
CA SER A 195 16.25 -6.38 18.57
C SER A 195 17.31 -6.35 17.47
N GLN A 196 17.36 -7.38 16.60
CA GLN A 196 18.32 -7.51 15.52
C GLN A 196 17.82 -6.99 14.17
N VAL A 197 16.60 -6.45 14.09
CA VAL A 197 15.96 -6.06 12.82
C VAL A 197 15.55 -4.59 12.84
N GLU A 198 16.03 -3.85 11.87
CA GLU A 198 15.63 -2.46 11.67
C GLU A 198 14.54 -2.37 10.59
N GLY A 199 13.36 -1.84 10.94
CA GLY A 199 12.33 -1.48 9.98
C GLY A 199 12.68 -0.16 9.31
N THR A 200 12.91 -0.16 7.98
CA THR A 200 13.18 1.08 7.27
C THR A 200 11.89 1.71 6.75
N ARG A 201 11.56 1.52 5.51
CA ARG A 201 10.34 2.00 4.83
C ARG A 201 10.17 1.34 3.46
N GLU A 202 9.24 1.82 2.66
CA GLU A 202 9.13 1.48 1.23
C GLU A 202 10.28 2.15 0.48
N LEU A 203 11.35 1.36 0.17
CA LEU A 203 12.52 1.88 -0.53
C LEU A 203 12.28 1.84 -2.05
N PRO A 204 12.52 2.95 -2.78
CA PRO A 204 12.25 3.00 -4.21
C PRO A 204 13.36 2.35 -5.06
N TYR A 205 14.38 1.77 -4.44
CA TYR A 205 15.63 1.44 -5.13
C TYR A 205 15.53 0.24 -6.05
N ILE A 206 14.77 -0.78 -5.70
CA ILE A 206 14.53 -1.93 -6.60
C ILE A 206 13.76 -1.49 -7.86
N PRO A 207 12.61 -0.79 -7.78
CA PRO A 207 11.97 -0.22 -8.96
C PRO A 207 12.89 0.71 -9.78
N TRP A 208 13.72 1.51 -9.12
CA TRP A 208 14.67 2.38 -9.84
C TRP A 208 15.77 1.60 -10.55
N MET A 209 16.23 0.48 -9.99
CA MET A 209 17.17 -0.40 -10.69
C MET A 209 16.55 -0.96 -11.96
N ALA A 210 15.32 -1.49 -11.88
CA ALA A 210 14.58 -1.94 -13.06
C ALA A 210 14.36 -0.80 -14.08
N GLN A 211 13.98 0.39 -13.59
CA GLN A 211 13.80 1.57 -14.46
C GLN A 211 15.10 2.02 -15.14
N ARG A 212 16.26 1.84 -14.50
CA ARG A 212 17.55 2.14 -15.13
C ARG A 212 17.85 1.22 -16.32
N LEU A 213 17.39 -0.03 -16.29
CA LEU A 213 17.50 -0.92 -17.44
C LEU A 213 16.64 -0.43 -18.63
N ASN A 214 15.63 0.40 -18.37
CA ASN A 214 14.78 1.00 -19.41
C ASN A 214 15.40 2.22 -20.09
N ARG A 215 16.48 2.81 -19.55
CA ARG A 215 17.14 4.00 -20.15
C ARG A 215 17.89 3.63 -21.42
N LYS A 216 17.78 4.45 -22.45
CA LYS A 216 18.48 4.28 -23.72
C LYS A 216 19.35 5.51 -24.03
N PRO A 217 20.59 5.35 -24.47
CA PRO A 217 21.35 4.10 -24.52
C PRO A 217 21.68 3.57 -23.12
N ASN A 218 21.67 2.25 -22.95
CA ASN A 218 22.07 1.60 -21.72
C ASN A 218 23.34 0.76 -21.95
N PRO A 219 24.44 1.02 -21.22
CA PRO A 219 25.69 0.26 -21.40
C PRO A 219 25.59 -1.19 -20.89
N MET A 220 24.61 -1.50 -20.03
CA MET A 220 24.44 -2.83 -19.41
C MET A 220 23.60 -3.79 -20.26
N CYS A 221 22.61 -3.28 -21.01
CA CYS A 221 21.68 -4.10 -21.78
C CYS A 221 21.03 -3.32 -22.92
N LYS A 222 20.54 -4.04 -23.96
CA LYS A 222 19.88 -3.45 -25.14
C LYS A 222 18.38 -3.21 -24.91
N ASP A 223 17.74 -4.11 -24.15
CA ASP A 223 16.29 -4.07 -23.93
C ASP A 223 15.93 -3.48 -22.58
N SER A 224 14.65 -3.17 -22.42
CA SER A 224 14.07 -2.71 -21.16
C SER A 224 13.83 -3.86 -20.18
N TYR A 225 13.63 -3.55 -18.89
CA TYR A 225 13.16 -4.57 -17.94
C TYR A 225 11.79 -5.11 -18.38
N PRO A 226 11.53 -6.42 -18.31
CA PRO A 226 12.41 -7.47 -17.75
C PRO A 226 13.48 -8.01 -18.72
N LEU A 227 13.29 -7.88 -20.04
CA LEU A 227 14.18 -8.48 -21.04
C LEU A 227 15.64 -8.04 -20.87
N GLY A 228 15.86 -6.78 -20.53
CA GLY A 228 17.20 -6.25 -20.25
C GLY A 228 17.90 -6.93 -19.07
N ALA A 229 17.15 -7.41 -18.07
CA ALA A 229 17.73 -8.18 -16.98
C ALA A 229 18.29 -9.51 -17.45
N GLY A 230 17.66 -10.17 -18.40
CA GLY A 230 18.15 -11.41 -19.02
C GLY A 230 19.43 -11.25 -19.84
N GLN A 231 19.88 -10.01 -20.10
CA GLN A 231 21.11 -9.70 -20.85
C GLN A 231 22.30 -9.35 -19.95
N LEU A 232 22.09 -9.28 -18.63
CA LEU A 232 23.15 -8.95 -17.69
C LEU A 232 24.16 -10.11 -17.58
N ASP A 233 25.44 -9.75 -17.53
CA ASP A 233 26.51 -10.71 -17.28
C ASP A 233 26.75 -10.96 -15.77
N ALA A 234 27.52 -11.97 -15.45
CA ALA A 234 27.81 -12.39 -14.08
C ALA A 234 28.46 -11.28 -13.23
N GLY A 235 29.22 -10.36 -13.83
CA GLY A 235 29.86 -9.24 -13.12
C GLY A 235 28.92 -8.09 -12.81
N GLN A 236 27.78 -7.99 -13.47
CA GLN A 236 26.83 -6.90 -13.31
C GLN A 236 25.86 -7.12 -12.13
N TRP A 237 25.53 -8.37 -11.82
CA TRP A 237 24.62 -8.72 -10.72
C TRP A 237 25.11 -8.25 -9.35
N PRO A 238 26.38 -8.51 -8.93
CA PRO A 238 26.86 -8.03 -7.63
C PRO A 238 26.95 -6.50 -7.57
N LEU A 239 27.19 -5.81 -8.70
CA LEU A 239 27.18 -4.36 -8.74
C LEU A 239 25.78 -3.79 -8.45
N LEU A 240 24.73 -4.42 -8.96
CA LEU A 240 23.34 -4.03 -8.68
C LEU A 240 23.00 -4.26 -7.21
N GLY A 241 23.36 -5.43 -6.66
CA GLY A 241 23.15 -5.75 -5.25
C GLY A 241 23.87 -4.77 -4.32
N GLN A 242 25.16 -4.50 -4.57
CA GLN A 242 25.95 -3.55 -3.79
C GLN A 242 25.35 -2.15 -3.86
N GLN A 243 24.90 -1.71 -5.03
CA GLN A 243 24.26 -0.41 -5.18
C GLN A 243 22.98 -0.30 -4.35
N PHE A 244 22.16 -1.36 -4.29
CA PHE A 244 20.98 -1.37 -3.42
C PHE A 244 21.36 -1.25 -1.96
N LEU A 245 22.33 -2.03 -1.48
CA LEU A 245 22.79 -2.02 -0.09
C LEU A 245 23.33 -0.65 0.31
N ASP A 246 24.16 -0.03 -0.54
CA ASP A 246 24.71 1.30 -0.30
C ASP A 246 23.62 2.39 -0.21
N GLN A 247 22.58 2.27 -1.01
CA GLN A 247 21.44 3.19 -0.98
C GLN A 247 20.54 2.93 0.24
N ALA A 248 20.28 1.68 0.57
CA ALA A 248 19.48 1.30 1.74
C ALA A 248 20.14 1.76 3.04
N LYS A 249 21.47 1.69 3.13
CA LYS A 249 22.26 2.15 4.30
C LYS A 249 21.94 3.58 4.71
N ARG A 250 21.55 4.46 3.77
CA ARG A 250 21.16 5.86 4.07
C ARG A 250 19.88 5.99 4.89
N HIS A 251 19.10 4.92 4.98
CA HIS A 251 17.82 4.85 5.70
C HIS A 251 17.91 4.03 6.96
N ARG A 252 19.09 3.48 7.25
CA ARG A 252 19.36 2.77 8.49
C ARG A 252 19.90 3.74 9.54
N HIS A 253 19.38 3.61 10.74
CA HIS A 253 19.70 4.49 11.87
C HIS A 253 20.29 3.72 13.06
N THR A 254 20.32 2.38 12.96
CA THR A 254 20.85 1.48 13.99
C THR A 254 21.93 0.57 13.39
N ASP A 255 22.67 -0.13 14.25
CA ASP A 255 23.64 -1.15 13.86
C ASP A 255 23.03 -2.56 13.83
N ALA A 256 21.72 -2.69 13.75
CA ALA A 256 21.04 -3.98 13.64
C ALA A 256 21.57 -4.77 12.45
N PRO A 257 21.86 -6.10 12.59
CA PRO A 257 22.42 -6.89 11.50
C PRO A 257 21.47 -7.00 10.30
N PHE A 258 20.17 -6.93 10.50
CA PHE A 258 19.17 -7.02 9.45
C PHE A 258 18.37 -5.73 9.30
N PHE A 259 17.87 -5.48 8.08
CA PHE A 259 16.95 -4.40 7.82
C PHE A 259 15.83 -4.85 6.87
N ILE A 260 14.68 -4.20 6.97
CA ILE A 260 13.52 -4.51 6.14
C ILE A 260 13.36 -3.47 5.04
N ASP A 261 13.25 -3.92 3.79
CA ASP A 261 12.60 -3.17 2.71
C ASP A 261 11.18 -3.72 2.53
N LYS A 262 10.17 -2.97 2.96
CA LYS A 262 8.78 -3.36 2.78
C LYS A 262 8.17 -2.55 1.65
N LEU A 263 8.15 -3.11 0.46
CA LEU A 263 7.46 -2.55 -0.70
C LEU A 263 6.58 -3.63 -1.36
N PRO A 264 5.24 -3.52 -1.26
CA PRO A 264 4.34 -4.55 -1.76
C PRO A 264 4.66 -4.98 -3.19
N ASN A 265 4.80 -4.04 -4.10
CA ASN A 265 5.01 -4.32 -5.53
C ASN A 265 6.40 -4.89 -5.90
N ASN A 266 7.29 -5.13 -4.92
CA ASN A 266 8.58 -5.81 -5.17
C ASN A 266 8.42 -7.24 -5.69
N PHE A 267 7.23 -7.83 -5.63
CA PHE A 267 6.96 -9.13 -6.26
C PHE A 267 7.21 -9.13 -7.78
N LEU A 268 7.11 -7.98 -8.45
CA LEU A 268 7.46 -7.82 -9.87
C LEU A 268 8.95 -7.96 -10.14
N TYR A 269 9.79 -7.86 -9.13
CA TYR A 269 11.25 -7.76 -9.26
C TYR A 269 12.01 -8.87 -8.53
N LEU A 270 11.33 -9.96 -8.11
CA LEU A 270 11.98 -11.03 -7.33
C LEU A 270 13.17 -11.66 -8.05
N GLY A 271 13.07 -11.85 -9.37
CA GLY A 271 14.21 -12.34 -10.16
C GLY A 271 15.42 -11.39 -10.11
N LEU A 272 15.17 -10.08 -10.21
CA LEU A 272 16.23 -9.07 -10.09
C LEU A 272 16.83 -9.05 -8.68
N ILE A 273 15.98 -9.12 -7.64
CA ILE A 273 16.40 -9.11 -6.23
C ILE A 273 17.28 -10.33 -5.94
N LEU A 274 16.81 -11.54 -6.24
CA LEU A 274 17.47 -12.78 -5.85
C LEU A 274 18.69 -13.13 -6.70
N LEU A 275 18.81 -12.61 -7.92
CA LEU A 275 20.06 -12.69 -8.68
C LEU A 275 21.10 -11.67 -8.23
N ALA A 276 20.68 -10.46 -7.82
CA ALA A 276 21.58 -9.45 -7.31
C ALA A 276 22.00 -9.70 -5.85
N MET A 277 21.11 -10.28 -5.03
CA MET A 277 21.29 -10.54 -3.60
C MET A 277 20.75 -11.95 -3.25
N PRO A 278 21.50 -13.01 -3.55
CA PRO A 278 21.01 -14.40 -3.44
C PRO A 278 20.70 -14.84 -2.00
N ASN A 279 21.25 -14.15 -1.00
CA ASN A 279 21.06 -14.43 0.42
C ASN A 279 19.99 -13.55 1.08
N ALA A 280 19.31 -12.66 0.33
CA ALA A 280 18.20 -11.88 0.82
C ALA A 280 17.03 -12.79 1.27
N LYS A 281 16.37 -12.41 2.36
CA LYS A 281 15.16 -13.08 2.82
C LYS A 281 13.92 -12.49 2.15
N ILE A 282 13.07 -13.32 1.60
CA ILE A 282 11.84 -12.88 0.92
C ILE A 282 10.62 -13.35 1.70
N ILE A 283 9.80 -12.42 2.13
CA ILE A 283 8.56 -12.68 2.84
C ILE A 283 7.41 -12.20 1.97
N ASN A 284 6.66 -13.14 1.42
CA ASN A 284 5.46 -12.87 0.64
C ASN A 284 4.23 -12.91 1.55
N THR A 285 3.52 -11.79 1.66
CA THR A 285 2.31 -11.71 2.47
C THR A 285 1.08 -11.99 1.61
N VAL A 286 0.35 -13.02 1.99
CA VAL A 286 -0.85 -13.49 1.30
C VAL A 286 -2.08 -13.26 2.19
N ARG A 287 -3.19 -12.92 1.58
CA ARG A 287 -4.49 -12.76 2.22
C ARG A 287 -5.58 -13.31 1.32
N ASN A 288 -6.71 -13.71 1.91
CA ASN A 288 -7.88 -14.11 1.14
C ASN A 288 -8.14 -13.12 -0.02
N PRO A 289 -8.29 -13.60 -1.27
CA PRO A 289 -8.37 -12.74 -2.46
C PRO A 289 -9.48 -11.69 -2.39
N MET A 290 -10.66 -12.08 -1.92
CA MET A 290 -11.80 -11.17 -1.80
C MET A 290 -11.54 -10.06 -0.78
N ASP A 291 -11.02 -10.40 0.43
CA ASP A 291 -10.67 -9.41 1.45
C ASP A 291 -9.53 -8.50 1.01
N ASN A 292 -8.55 -9.04 0.28
CA ASN A 292 -7.43 -8.27 -0.23
C ASN A 292 -7.88 -7.25 -1.28
N CYS A 293 -8.57 -7.73 -2.32
CA CYS A 293 -9.05 -6.89 -3.43
C CYS A 293 -10.05 -5.84 -2.94
N PHE A 294 -11.05 -6.24 -2.15
CA PHE A 294 -12.01 -5.28 -1.61
C PHE A 294 -11.35 -4.27 -0.64
N GLY A 295 -10.36 -4.73 0.13
CA GLY A 295 -9.53 -3.86 0.96
C GLY A 295 -8.76 -2.80 0.16
N CYS A 296 -8.37 -3.11 -1.08
CA CYS A 296 -7.76 -2.18 -2.02
C CYS A 296 -8.81 -1.24 -2.64
N PHE A 297 -9.96 -1.76 -3.06
CA PHE A 297 -11.05 -0.99 -3.69
C PHE A 297 -11.57 0.16 -2.82
N LYS A 298 -11.68 -0.07 -1.51
CA LYS A 298 -12.14 0.93 -0.55
C LYS A 298 -11.04 1.82 0.04
N GLN A 299 -9.85 1.83 -0.57
CA GLN A 299 -8.72 2.66 -0.18
C GLN A 299 -8.41 3.70 -1.24
N LEU A 300 -8.43 4.98 -0.87
CA LEU A 300 -7.89 6.02 -1.76
C LEU A 300 -6.36 6.01 -1.68
N TRP A 301 -5.73 5.77 -2.80
CA TRP A 301 -4.28 5.73 -2.95
C TRP A 301 -3.74 7.08 -3.39
N ALA A 302 -2.56 7.46 -2.88
CA ALA A 302 -1.88 8.68 -3.29
C ALA A 302 -1.39 8.55 -4.73
N GLU A 303 -0.69 7.46 -5.06
CA GLU A 303 -0.13 7.16 -6.38
C GLU A 303 0.05 5.65 -6.58
N GLY A 304 0.19 5.22 -7.83
CA GLY A 304 0.77 3.94 -8.22
C GLY A 304 -0.13 2.70 -8.11
N GLN A 305 -1.39 2.84 -7.71
CA GLN A 305 -2.32 1.70 -7.53
C GLN A 305 -3.59 1.89 -8.38
N ASN A 306 -3.45 2.28 -9.64
CA ASN A 306 -4.56 2.65 -10.52
C ASN A 306 -5.54 1.51 -10.81
N PHE A 307 -5.09 0.26 -10.76
CA PHE A 307 -5.91 -0.94 -10.94
C PHE A 307 -6.95 -1.13 -9.82
N THR A 308 -6.83 -0.44 -8.69
CA THR A 308 -7.69 -0.64 -7.53
C THR A 308 -9.06 0.05 -7.63
N TYR A 309 -9.26 0.89 -8.64
CA TYR A 309 -10.48 1.68 -8.80
C TYR A 309 -11.58 0.96 -9.60
N ASP A 310 -11.31 -0.26 -10.05
CA ASP A 310 -12.26 -1.12 -10.73
C ASP A 310 -12.20 -2.55 -10.17
N LEU A 311 -13.36 -3.23 -10.04
CA LEU A 311 -13.41 -4.57 -9.46
C LEU A 311 -12.90 -5.65 -10.41
N GLU A 312 -13.14 -5.50 -11.71
CA GLU A 312 -12.65 -6.43 -12.72
C GLU A 312 -11.13 -6.31 -12.87
N ASP A 313 -10.63 -5.07 -12.98
CA ASP A 313 -9.19 -4.78 -13.02
C ASP A 313 -8.46 -5.34 -11.81
N LEU A 314 -9.04 -5.20 -10.61
CA LEU A 314 -8.51 -5.78 -9.37
C LEU A 314 -8.42 -7.31 -9.42
N GLY A 315 -9.48 -7.97 -9.87
CA GLY A 315 -9.51 -9.42 -10.00
C GLY A 315 -8.46 -9.93 -10.99
N ARG A 316 -8.34 -9.28 -12.15
CA ARG A 316 -7.33 -9.58 -13.18
C ARG A 316 -5.91 -9.36 -12.64
N TYR A 317 -5.67 -8.24 -11.95
CA TYR A 317 -4.38 -7.95 -11.32
C TYR A 317 -4.00 -9.00 -10.28
N TYR A 318 -4.96 -9.43 -9.44
CA TYR A 318 -4.73 -10.48 -8.44
C TYR A 318 -4.36 -11.82 -9.10
N ARG A 319 -5.04 -12.21 -10.16
CA ARG A 319 -4.70 -13.44 -10.92
C ARG A 319 -3.28 -13.40 -11.48
N ASP A 320 -2.87 -12.28 -12.05
CA ASP A 320 -1.52 -12.11 -12.57
C ASP A 320 -0.46 -12.11 -11.46
N TYR A 321 -0.74 -11.46 -10.33
CA TYR A 321 0.09 -11.58 -9.13
C TYR A 321 0.22 -13.04 -8.68
N HIS A 322 -0.89 -13.75 -8.56
CA HIS A 322 -0.90 -15.15 -8.13
C HIS A 322 -0.10 -16.03 -9.10
N ARG A 323 -0.28 -15.87 -10.39
CA ARG A 323 0.45 -16.57 -11.45
C ARG A 323 1.96 -16.29 -11.38
N LEU A 324 2.35 -15.03 -11.20
CA LEU A 324 3.75 -14.64 -11.08
C LEU A 324 4.37 -15.19 -9.79
N MET A 325 3.67 -15.15 -8.66
CA MET A 325 4.17 -15.72 -7.41
C MET A 325 4.31 -17.26 -7.48
N ALA A 326 3.41 -17.94 -8.19
CA ALA A 326 3.55 -19.38 -8.46
C ALA A 326 4.82 -19.68 -9.28
N HIS A 327 5.11 -18.86 -10.29
CA HIS A 327 6.36 -18.95 -11.05
C HIS A 327 7.59 -18.75 -10.14
N TRP A 328 7.60 -17.70 -9.32
CA TRP A 328 8.70 -17.42 -8.39
C TRP A 328 8.89 -18.58 -7.38
N GLN A 329 7.81 -19.12 -6.86
CA GLN A 329 7.87 -20.25 -5.94
C GLN A 329 8.45 -21.50 -6.63
N ALA A 330 8.10 -21.74 -7.89
CA ALA A 330 8.62 -22.87 -8.66
C ALA A 330 10.14 -22.79 -8.92
N ILE A 331 10.68 -21.58 -9.14
CA ILE A 331 12.10 -21.42 -9.49
C ILE A 331 13.02 -21.07 -8.32
N PHE A 332 12.49 -20.46 -7.24
CA PHE A 332 13.28 -20.08 -6.07
C PHE A 332 12.99 -20.92 -4.81
N GLY A 333 11.88 -21.65 -4.79
CA GLY A 333 11.55 -22.60 -3.71
C GLY A 333 11.59 -21.96 -2.31
N ASP A 334 12.38 -22.54 -1.43
CA ASP A 334 12.49 -22.18 -0.01
C ASP A 334 13.07 -20.78 0.24
N LYS A 335 13.56 -20.09 -0.80
CA LYS A 335 13.99 -18.69 -0.67
C LYS A 335 12.81 -17.72 -0.47
N ILE A 336 11.57 -18.17 -0.72
CA ILE A 336 10.36 -17.36 -0.55
C ILE A 336 9.50 -17.98 0.55
N TYR A 337 9.33 -17.27 1.66
CA TYR A 337 8.44 -17.65 2.74
C TYR A 337 7.09 -16.94 2.57
N SER A 338 6.03 -17.70 2.33
CA SER A 338 4.67 -17.14 2.22
C SER A 338 3.97 -17.16 3.57
N VAL A 339 3.50 -15.98 4.01
CA VAL A 339 2.77 -15.77 5.26
C VAL A 339 1.31 -15.48 4.94
N ASN A 340 0.41 -16.34 5.42
CA ASN A 340 -1.02 -16.11 5.29
C ASN A 340 -1.53 -15.24 6.44
N TYR A 341 -2.20 -14.13 6.12
CA TYR A 341 -2.71 -13.16 7.09
C TYR A 341 -3.70 -13.77 8.07
N GLU A 342 -4.62 -14.60 7.58
CA GLU A 342 -5.66 -15.24 8.39
C GLU A 342 -5.06 -16.21 9.41
N SER A 343 -4.01 -16.96 9.01
CA SER A 343 -3.26 -17.83 9.91
C SER A 343 -2.57 -17.05 11.02
N VAL A 344 -1.95 -15.91 10.70
CA VAL A 344 -1.32 -15.04 11.71
C VAL A 344 -2.36 -14.48 12.68
N VAL A 345 -3.56 -14.13 12.18
CA VAL A 345 -4.66 -13.64 13.03
C VAL A 345 -5.21 -14.76 13.93
N ALA A 346 -5.26 -15.99 13.44
CA ALA A 346 -5.77 -17.14 14.18
C ALA A 346 -4.78 -17.63 15.26
N ASP A 347 -3.48 -17.63 14.96
CA ASP A 347 -2.43 -18.09 15.89
C ASP A 347 -1.16 -17.25 15.67
N LEU A 348 -1.09 -16.14 16.40
CA LEU A 348 0.03 -15.20 16.30
C LEU A 348 1.36 -15.84 16.69
N GLU A 349 1.40 -16.58 17.80
CA GLU A 349 2.66 -17.09 18.38
C GLU A 349 3.33 -18.10 17.45
N THR A 350 2.59 -19.09 16.97
CA THR A 350 3.10 -20.10 16.05
C THR A 350 3.60 -19.48 14.76
N ASN A 351 2.85 -18.53 14.20
CA ASN A 351 3.22 -17.88 12.93
C ASN A 351 4.42 -16.92 13.08
N VAL A 352 4.50 -16.19 14.19
CA VAL A 352 5.68 -15.34 14.50
C VAL A 352 6.93 -16.19 14.68
N LYS A 353 6.83 -17.30 15.40
CA LYS A 353 7.96 -18.23 15.56
C LYS A 353 8.44 -18.75 14.20
N ALA A 354 7.55 -19.24 13.36
CA ALA A 354 7.91 -19.74 12.03
C ALA A 354 8.54 -18.67 11.13
N LEU A 355 8.04 -17.43 11.21
CA LEU A 355 8.60 -16.28 10.50
C LEU A 355 10.03 -15.95 10.97
N LEU A 356 10.26 -15.95 12.29
CA LEU A 356 11.58 -15.69 12.87
C LEU A 356 12.55 -16.85 12.55
N ASP A 357 12.11 -18.11 12.64
CA ASP A 357 12.90 -19.28 12.26
C ASP A 357 13.34 -19.21 10.79
N TYR A 358 12.46 -18.81 9.86
CA TYR A 358 12.81 -18.57 8.47
C TYR A 358 13.88 -17.47 8.31
N CYS A 359 13.78 -16.41 9.09
CA CYS A 359 14.78 -15.34 9.08
C CYS A 359 16.09 -15.72 9.77
N GLY A 360 16.17 -16.86 10.48
CA GLY A 360 17.32 -17.26 11.30
C GLY A 360 17.45 -16.44 12.58
N LEU A 361 16.31 -15.96 13.12
CA LEU A 361 16.23 -15.11 14.30
C LEU A 361 15.70 -15.89 15.51
N PRO A 362 16.23 -15.68 16.71
CA PRO A 362 15.67 -16.25 17.93
C PRO A 362 14.29 -15.64 18.23
N MET A 363 13.45 -16.39 18.96
CA MET A 363 12.16 -15.87 19.41
C MET A 363 12.34 -14.77 20.44
N GLU A 364 11.73 -13.60 20.21
CA GLU A 364 11.63 -12.49 21.16
C GLU A 364 10.17 -12.16 21.46
N GLN A 365 9.82 -12.03 22.75
CA GLN A 365 8.46 -11.72 23.21
C GLN A 365 7.94 -10.37 22.68
N GLN A 366 8.86 -9.45 22.37
CA GLN A 366 8.52 -8.15 21.79
C GLN A 366 7.82 -8.30 20.43
N CYS A 367 8.16 -9.33 19.65
CA CYS A 367 7.52 -9.60 18.36
C CYS A 367 6.03 -9.96 18.51
N LEU A 368 5.62 -10.55 19.63
CA LEU A 368 4.20 -10.81 19.95
C LEU A 368 3.48 -9.55 20.42
N ARG A 369 4.22 -8.57 20.95
CA ARG A 369 3.70 -7.28 21.38
C ARG A 369 4.08 -6.16 20.40
N PHE A 370 4.09 -6.47 19.12
CA PHE A 370 4.48 -5.57 18.02
C PHE A 370 3.78 -4.21 18.05
N HIS A 371 2.56 -4.16 18.59
CA HIS A 371 1.75 -2.94 18.70
C HIS A 371 2.28 -1.94 19.76
N GLU A 372 3.16 -2.38 20.66
CA GLU A 372 3.83 -1.54 21.65
C GLU A 372 5.12 -0.90 21.09
N THR A 373 5.59 -1.34 19.92
CA THR A 373 6.83 -0.84 19.32
C THR A 373 6.62 0.57 18.77
N ASP A 374 7.31 1.55 19.36
CA ASP A 374 7.23 2.96 18.96
C ASP A 374 8.17 3.25 17.78
N ARG A 375 7.60 3.28 16.59
CA ARG A 375 8.26 3.71 15.36
C ARG A 375 7.31 4.46 14.43
N ALA A 376 7.86 5.29 13.55
CA ALA A 376 7.07 5.94 12.51
C ALA A 376 6.66 4.91 11.45
N VAL A 377 5.34 4.75 11.22
CA VAL A 377 4.76 3.86 10.20
C VAL A 377 4.03 4.70 9.17
N ASN A 378 4.57 4.78 7.96
CA ASN A 378 4.00 5.61 6.89
C ASN A 378 3.31 4.75 5.84
N THR A 379 2.19 4.12 6.19
CA THR A 379 1.38 3.29 5.29
C THR A 379 -0.11 3.50 5.54
N ALA A 380 -0.96 3.06 4.61
CA ALA A 380 -2.42 3.05 4.78
C ALA A 380 -2.89 2.19 5.98
N SER A 381 -2.02 1.32 6.51
CA SER A 381 -2.30 0.42 7.64
C SER A 381 -1.62 0.84 8.94
N SER A 382 -1.06 2.06 9.01
CA SER A 382 -0.27 2.54 10.17
C SER A 382 -0.98 2.45 11.51
N GLU A 383 -2.27 2.75 11.56
CA GLU A 383 -3.05 2.68 12.81
C GLU A 383 -3.43 1.25 13.19
N GLN A 384 -3.54 0.36 12.20
CA GLN A 384 -3.92 -1.03 12.42
C GLN A 384 -2.83 -1.79 13.20
N VAL A 385 -1.57 -1.50 12.93
CA VAL A 385 -0.43 -2.17 13.58
C VAL A 385 -0.06 -1.58 14.95
N ARG A 386 -0.73 -0.51 15.37
CA ARG A 386 -0.60 0.08 16.71
C ARG A 386 -1.63 -0.48 17.70
N GLN A 387 -2.37 -1.50 17.33
CA GLN A 387 -3.35 -2.19 18.17
C GLN A 387 -3.00 -3.67 18.20
N PRO A 388 -3.37 -4.38 19.29
CA PRO A 388 -3.31 -5.84 19.31
C PRO A 388 -4.02 -6.43 18.09
N ILE A 389 -3.63 -7.65 17.72
CA ILE A 389 -4.24 -8.34 16.59
C ILE A 389 -5.74 -8.51 16.80
N TYR A 390 -6.52 -8.37 15.73
CA TYR A 390 -7.98 -8.45 15.78
C TYR A 390 -8.53 -9.24 14.59
N THR A 391 -9.64 -9.94 14.78
CA THR A 391 -10.24 -10.85 13.80
C THR A 391 -11.23 -10.16 12.85
N SER A 392 -11.73 -8.96 13.18
CA SER A 392 -12.82 -8.30 12.45
C SER A 392 -12.46 -7.90 11.00
N ALA A 393 -11.20 -8.07 10.59
CA ALA A 393 -10.77 -7.84 9.22
C ALA A 393 -10.84 -9.11 8.35
N VAL A 394 -11.06 -10.28 8.94
CA VAL A 394 -11.17 -11.57 8.24
C VAL A 394 -12.60 -11.75 7.75
N ALA A 395 -12.76 -12.14 6.50
CA ALA A 395 -14.04 -12.30 5.82
C ALA A 395 -14.92 -11.02 5.81
N TYR A 396 -14.28 -9.84 5.93
CA TYR A 396 -14.98 -8.55 5.98
C TYR A 396 -15.72 -8.23 4.66
N TRP A 397 -15.21 -8.73 3.53
CA TRP A 397 -15.82 -8.59 2.22
C TRP A 397 -17.27 -9.13 2.16
N LYS A 398 -17.63 -10.10 3.02
CA LYS A 398 -18.97 -10.71 3.06
C LYS A 398 -20.09 -9.71 3.36
N HIS A 399 -19.79 -8.62 4.04
CA HIS A 399 -20.75 -7.52 4.24
C HIS A 399 -21.15 -6.82 2.94
N PHE A 400 -20.40 -7.01 1.86
CA PHE A 400 -20.57 -6.38 0.56
C PHE A 400 -20.78 -7.39 -0.57
N ASP A 401 -21.05 -8.65 -0.22
CA ASP A 401 -21.09 -9.80 -1.13
C ASP A 401 -21.96 -9.55 -2.38
N GLU A 402 -23.14 -8.94 -2.20
CA GLU A 402 -24.10 -8.63 -3.26
C GLU A 402 -23.53 -7.67 -4.33
N HIS A 403 -22.51 -6.89 -3.99
CA HIS A 403 -21.89 -5.92 -4.89
C HIS A 403 -20.62 -6.44 -5.57
N LEU A 404 -20.10 -7.59 -5.15
CA LEU A 404 -18.77 -8.06 -5.54
C LEU A 404 -18.77 -9.12 -6.66
N GLN A 405 -19.92 -9.32 -7.35
CA GLN A 405 -19.99 -10.28 -8.46
C GLN A 405 -18.94 -10.01 -9.56
N PRO A 406 -18.71 -8.75 -10.04
CA PRO A 406 -17.66 -8.49 -11.02
C PRO A 406 -16.24 -8.89 -10.55
N LEU A 407 -15.95 -8.73 -9.25
CA LEU A 407 -14.68 -9.18 -8.67
C LEU A 407 -14.59 -10.71 -8.63
N LYS A 408 -15.65 -11.40 -8.22
CA LYS A 408 -15.70 -12.87 -8.19
C LYS A 408 -15.47 -13.45 -9.59
N ASP A 409 -16.17 -12.91 -10.59
CA ASP A 409 -16.03 -13.34 -11.98
C ASP A 409 -14.60 -13.15 -12.50
N ALA A 410 -13.98 -12.01 -12.18
CA ALA A 410 -12.62 -11.72 -12.59
C ALA A 410 -11.56 -12.57 -11.84
N LEU A 411 -11.79 -12.93 -10.58
CA LEU A 411 -10.94 -13.82 -9.81
C LEU A 411 -11.06 -15.29 -10.26
N GLY A 412 -12.26 -15.70 -10.73
CA GLY A 412 -12.54 -17.10 -11.05
C GLY A 412 -12.37 -18.00 -9.81
N ASP A 413 -11.73 -19.15 -9.98
CA ASP A 413 -11.53 -20.15 -8.91
C ASP A 413 -10.83 -19.57 -7.65
N LEU A 414 -10.07 -18.48 -7.79
CA LEU A 414 -9.43 -17.82 -6.65
C LEU A 414 -10.42 -17.08 -5.74
N ALA A 415 -11.63 -16.84 -6.14
CA ALA A 415 -12.64 -16.22 -5.28
C ALA A 415 -13.09 -17.13 -4.12
N GLU A 416 -12.91 -18.44 -4.27
CA GLU A 416 -13.30 -19.47 -3.30
C GLU A 416 -12.11 -19.94 -2.42
N ALA A 417 -10.90 -19.40 -2.65
CA ALA A 417 -9.65 -19.80 -2.00
C ALA A 417 -9.47 -19.30 -0.56
#